data_5fafe8801c2ac1e51562c8ac6dd02cb3
#
_entry.id   5fafe8801c2ac1e51562c8ac6dd02cb3
#
_cell.length_a   1.000
_cell.length_b   1.000
_cell.length_c   1.000
_cell.angle_alpha   90.00
_cell.angle_beta   90.00
_cell.angle_gamma   90.00
#
_symmetry.space_group_name_H-M   'P 1'
#
loop_
_entity.id
_entity.type
_entity.pdbx_description
1 polymer ?
#
loop_
_entity_poly.entity_id
_entity_poly.type
_entity_poly.pdbx_seq_one_letter_code
_entity_poly.pdbx_strand_id
1 'polypeptide(L)'
;MQYTTFSTPESLTAIINYLIKYPPINIESPLFRTDRTNNPTKPNTFASYFYRLNITCNFGKPDRFSFLRSHAMRKYLATTLYKIGLPQLSIDWLLGHKIDKTTNAYFKNDISKLKEQNITCIPDLSIEDVEVHTLQSPEFKKVTEELKASELRLQRLERYIEEKDKIDQIKKPE
;
A
#
# COMPACT_ATOMS: atom_id res chain seq x y z
N MET A 1 -14.30 -12.70 -5.09
CA MET A 1 -13.89 -11.41 -5.66
C MET A 1 -12.50 -11.12 -5.13
N GLN A 2 -11.53 -10.87 -5.99
CA GLN A 2 -10.15 -10.59 -5.59
C GLN A 2 -9.94 -9.09 -5.67
N TYR A 3 -9.43 -8.49 -4.61
CA TYR A 3 -9.09 -7.07 -4.55
C TYR A 3 -7.73 -6.90 -3.87
N THR A 4 -7.07 -5.78 -4.12
CA THR A 4 -5.78 -5.44 -3.52
C THR A 4 -5.96 -4.24 -2.60
N THR A 5 -5.31 -4.28 -1.46
CA THR A 5 -5.20 -3.16 -0.53
C THR A 5 -3.75 -3.01 -0.08
N PHE A 6 -3.41 -1.91 0.55
CA PHE A 6 -2.06 -1.62 1.00
C PHE A 6 -2.05 -1.42 2.52
N SER A 7 -0.95 -1.78 3.14
CA SER A 7 -0.69 -1.54 4.56
C SER A 7 0.27 -0.37 4.71
N THR A 8 0.04 0.50 5.69
CA THR A 8 1.02 1.50 6.09
C THR A 8 2.19 0.82 6.81
N PRO A 9 3.39 1.44 6.85
CA PRO A 9 4.53 0.90 7.61
C PRO A 9 4.20 0.64 9.08
N GLU A 10 3.46 1.56 9.71
CA GLU A 10 2.99 1.42 11.08
C GLU A 10 2.09 0.18 11.26
N SER A 11 1.09 0.00 10.39
CA SER A 11 0.21 -1.16 10.44
C SER A 11 0.96 -2.47 10.19
N LEU A 12 1.95 -2.47 9.28
CA LEU A 12 2.80 -3.62 9.02
C LEU A 12 3.64 -3.99 10.26
N THR A 13 4.23 -3.00 10.92
CA THR A 13 4.98 -3.19 12.17
C THR A 13 4.09 -3.79 13.26
N ALA A 14 2.85 -3.28 13.41
CA ALA A 14 1.88 -3.82 14.36
C ALA A 14 1.51 -5.29 14.04
N ILE A 15 1.33 -5.62 12.76
CA ILE A 15 1.06 -7.00 12.32
C ILE A 15 2.25 -7.91 12.62
N ILE A 16 3.47 -7.48 12.32
CA ILE A 16 4.69 -8.25 12.60
C ILE A 16 4.83 -8.51 14.10
N ASN A 17 4.67 -7.48 14.95
CA ASN A 17 4.73 -7.62 16.41
C ASN A 17 3.65 -8.58 16.92
N TYR A 18 2.44 -8.52 16.34
CA TYR A 18 1.39 -9.47 16.66
C TYR A 18 1.79 -10.92 16.28
N LEU A 19 2.35 -11.13 15.09
CA LEU A 19 2.78 -12.46 14.63
C LEU A 19 3.98 -13.02 15.42
N ILE A 20 4.88 -12.15 15.90
CA ILE A 20 5.96 -12.57 16.81
C ILE A 20 5.37 -13.08 18.13
N LYS A 21 4.37 -12.36 18.67
CA LYS A 21 3.71 -12.75 19.93
C LYS A 21 2.82 -13.97 19.77
N TYR A 22 2.16 -14.10 18.62
CA TYR A 22 1.22 -15.18 18.30
C TYR A 22 1.62 -15.83 16.95
N PRO A 23 2.69 -16.66 16.95
CA PRO A 23 3.20 -17.25 15.71
C PRO A 23 2.14 -18.18 15.07
N PRO A 24 1.95 -18.11 13.74
CA PRO A 24 1.03 -18.99 13.03
C PRO A 24 1.55 -20.44 13.09
N ILE A 25 0.63 -21.40 13.15
CA ILE A 25 0.98 -22.83 13.14
C ILE A 25 1.44 -23.24 11.74
N ASN A 26 0.82 -22.69 10.71
CA ASN A 26 1.14 -22.93 9.30
C ASN A 26 0.70 -21.73 8.45
N ILE A 27 1.01 -21.75 7.15
CA ILE A 27 0.71 -20.67 6.21
C ILE A 27 -0.81 -20.45 6.00
N GLU A 28 -1.62 -21.46 6.27
CA GLU A 28 -3.10 -21.41 6.16
C GLU A 28 -3.75 -20.84 7.43
N SER A 29 -2.96 -20.61 8.50
CA SER A 29 -3.49 -20.09 9.76
C SER A 29 -4.10 -18.70 9.58
N PRO A 30 -5.29 -18.42 10.17
CA PRO A 30 -5.88 -17.10 10.16
C PRO A 30 -4.93 -16.06 10.78
N LEU A 31 -4.84 -14.88 10.19
CA LEU A 31 -4.02 -13.78 10.74
C LEU A 31 -4.46 -13.44 12.17
N PHE A 32 -5.74 -13.18 12.37
CA PHE A 32 -6.31 -12.93 13.69
C PHE A 32 -7.09 -14.16 14.16
N ARG A 33 -6.64 -14.77 15.23
CA ARG A 33 -7.19 -16.01 15.78
C ARG A 33 -7.45 -15.93 17.27
N THR A 34 -8.24 -16.87 17.75
CA THR A 34 -8.50 -17.03 19.19
C THR A 34 -7.32 -17.78 19.83
N ASP A 35 -6.87 -17.31 20.98
CA ASP A 35 -5.68 -17.86 21.69
C ASP A 35 -5.80 -19.36 22.01
N ARG A 36 -7.05 -19.85 22.22
CA ARG A 36 -7.27 -21.23 22.65
C ARG A 36 -7.47 -22.24 21.53
N THR A 37 -8.03 -21.83 20.41
CA THR A 37 -8.52 -22.78 19.40
C THR A 37 -7.92 -22.57 18.02
N ASN A 38 -7.07 -21.58 17.85
CA ASN A 38 -6.52 -21.18 16.53
C ASN A 38 -7.60 -20.90 15.45
N ASN A 39 -8.86 -20.76 15.85
CA ASN A 39 -9.94 -20.41 14.94
C ASN A 39 -9.91 -18.91 14.60
N PRO A 40 -10.42 -18.50 13.43
CA PRO A 40 -10.50 -17.08 13.09
C PRO A 40 -11.30 -16.31 14.14
N THR A 41 -10.80 -15.14 14.50
CA THR A 41 -11.49 -14.23 15.42
C THR A 41 -12.81 -13.76 14.81
N LYS A 42 -13.89 -13.87 15.57
CA LYS A 42 -15.23 -13.48 15.09
C LYS A 42 -15.34 -11.96 14.90
N PRO A 43 -16.08 -11.46 13.90
CA PRO A 43 -16.27 -10.02 13.66
C PRO A 43 -16.77 -9.26 14.90
N ASN A 44 -17.65 -9.86 15.71
CA ASN A 44 -18.17 -9.25 16.93
C ASN A 44 -17.09 -8.97 17.98
N THR A 45 -15.99 -9.74 17.99
CA THR A 45 -14.86 -9.48 18.87
C THR A 45 -14.19 -8.15 18.54
N PHE A 46 -13.99 -7.86 17.25
CA PHE A 46 -13.46 -6.57 16.81
C PHE A 46 -14.41 -5.42 17.17
N ALA A 47 -15.71 -5.59 16.98
CA ALA A 47 -16.69 -4.59 17.40
C ALA A 47 -16.60 -4.29 18.91
N SER A 48 -16.40 -5.31 19.73
CA SER A 48 -16.22 -5.17 21.19
C SER A 48 -14.91 -4.45 21.55
N TYR A 49 -13.83 -4.65 20.79
CA TYR A 49 -12.58 -3.90 20.98
C TYR A 49 -12.76 -2.41 20.64
N PHE A 50 -13.38 -2.09 19.53
CA PHE A 50 -13.67 -0.69 19.17
C PHE A 50 -14.59 -0.01 20.19
N TYR A 51 -15.59 -0.74 20.70
CA TYR A 51 -16.48 -0.23 21.75
C TYR A 51 -15.70 0.10 23.03
N ARG A 52 -14.84 -0.81 23.48
CA ARG A 52 -14.00 -0.59 24.68
C ARG A 52 -13.03 0.57 24.48
N LEU A 53 -12.34 0.66 23.35
CA LEU A 53 -11.48 1.79 23.03
C LEU A 53 -12.25 3.10 23.04
N ASN A 54 -13.47 3.12 22.48
CA ASN A 54 -14.30 4.33 22.48
C ASN A 54 -14.61 4.81 23.90
N ILE A 55 -14.87 3.88 24.83
CA ILE A 55 -15.11 4.21 26.26
C ILE A 55 -13.80 4.66 26.91
N THR A 56 -12.72 3.91 26.78
CA THR A 56 -11.43 4.21 27.43
C THR A 56 -10.88 5.56 27.00
N CYS A 57 -11.00 5.91 25.72
CA CYS A 57 -10.54 7.18 25.17
C CYS A 57 -11.58 8.32 25.31
N ASN A 58 -12.73 8.04 25.90
CA ASN A 58 -13.83 9.01 26.10
C ASN A 58 -14.27 9.74 24.80
N PHE A 59 -14.29 9.05 23.68
CA PHE A 59 -14.68 9.63 22.38
C PHE A 59 -16.19 9.90 22.25
N GLY A 60 -17.01 9.32 23.13
CA GLY A 60 -18.46 9.54 23.16
C GLY A 60 -19.23 8.91 22.00
N LYS A 61 -20.46 9.37 21.87
CA LYS A 61 -21.39 8.99 20.79
C LYS A 61 -21.92 10.27 20.14
N PRO A 62 -21.27 10.77 19.10
CA PRO A 62 -21.69 12.01 18.44
C PRO A 62 -23.07 11.87 17.77
N ASP A 63 -23.51 10.62 17.52
CA ASP A 63 -24.78 10.29 16.88
C ASP A 63 -25.28 8.92 17.43
N ARG A 64 -26.15 8.23 16.70
CA ARG A 64 -26.63 6.88 17.02
C ARG A 64 -25.51 5.86 17.29
N PHE A 65 -24.33 6.08 16.76
CA PHE A 65 -23.19 5.16 16.81
C PHE A 65 -22.00 5.73 17.60
N SER A 66 -21.18 4.84 18.16
CA SER A 66 -19.90 5.22 18.77
C SER A 66 -19.00 5.90 17.73
N PHE A 67 -18.22 6.90 18.16
CA PHE A 67 -17.28 7.62 17.31
C PHE A 67 -16.27 6.66 16.70
N LEU A 68 -15.56 5.91 17.53
CA LEU A 68 -14.58 4.93 17.08
C LEU A 68 -15.26 3.59 16.79
N ARG A 69 -15.21 3.15 15.55
CA ARG A 69 -15.73 1.87 15.06
C ARG A 69 -15.07 1.49 13.74
N SER A 70 -15.08 0.22 13.35
CA SER A 70 -14.47 -0.26 12.10
C SER A 70 -14.95 0.49 10.85
N HIS A 71 -16.24 0.80 10.79
CA HIS A 71 -16.81 1.58 9.67
C HIS A 71 -16.32 3.02 9.65
N ALA A 72 -16.04 3.64 10.80
CA ALA A 72 -15.47 4.99 10.86
C ALA A 72 -14.03 4.99 10.30
N MET A 73 -13.23 3.96 10.59
CA MET A 73 -11.90 3.80 10.01
C MET A 73 -11.94 3.67 8.49
N ARG A 74 -12.87 2.85 7.97
CA ARG A 74 -13.09 2.72 6.53
C ARG A 74 -13.50 4.04 5.89
N LYS A 75 -14.40 4.79 6.53
CA LYS A 75 -14.83 6.12 6.06
C LYS A 75 -13.67 7.11 6.06
N TYR A 76 -12.83 7.09 7.11
CA TYR A 76 -11.64 7.92 7.19
C TYR A 76 -10.69 7.63 6.02
N LEU A 77 -10.35 6.38 5.80
CA LEU A 77 -9.53 5.96 4.65
C LEU A 77 -10.10 6.47 3.32
N ALA A 78 -11.39 6.22 3.07
CA ALA A 78 -12.04 6.67 1.83
C ALA A 78 -11.97 8.19 1.65
N THR A 79 -12.20 8.94 2.72
CA THR A 79 -12.16 10.42 2.70
C THR A 79 -10.74 10.92 2.43
N THR A 80 -9.73 10.31 3.03
CA THR A 80 -8.32 10.66 2.83
C THR A 80 -7.91 10.40 1.38
N LEU A 81 -8.22 9.21 0.85
CA LEU A 81 -7.95 8.88 -0.55
C LEU A 81 -8.66 9.83 -1.53
N TYR A 82 -9.88 10.23 -1.22
CA TYR A 82 -10.62 11.20 -2.03
C TYR A 82 -9.96 12.58 -2.03
N LYS A 83 -9.51 13.06 -0.85
CA LYS A 83 -8.84 14.36 -0.71
C LYS A 83 -7.58 14.50 -1.55
N ILE A 84 -6.82 13.43 -1.71
CA ILE A 84 -5.61 13.43 -2.55
C ILE A 84 -5.92 13.23 -4.04
N GLY A 85 -7.21 13.17 -4.41
CA GLY A 85 -7.64 13.13 -5.81
C GLY A 85 -7.68 11.74 -6.45
N LEU A 86 -7.75 10.66 -5.65
CA LEU A 86 -8.00 9.34 -6.24
C LEU A 86 -9.39 9.29 -6.86
N PRO A 87 -9.53 8.70 -8.06
CA PRO A 87 -10.81 8.46 -8.67
C PRO A 87 -11.70 7.57 -7.78
N GLN A 88 -13.00 7.88 -7.69
CA GLN A 88 -13.95 7.13 -6.86
C GLN A 88 -13.89 5.61 -7.12
N LEU A 89 -13.76 5.21 -8.37
CA LEU A 89 -13.71 3.81 -8.77
C LEU A 89 -12.46 3.09 -8.21
N SER A 90 -11.33 3.79 -8.12
CA SER A 90 -10.11 3.28 -7.48
C SER A 90 -10.28 3.13 -5.96
N ILE A 91 -10.97 4.09 -5.35
CA ILE A 91 -11.30 4.05 -3.92
C ILE A 91 -12.21 2.85 -3.63
N ASP A 92 -13.27 2.67 -4.42
CA ASP A 92 -14.20 1.55 -4.27
C ASP A 92 -13.48 0.20 -4.43
N TRP A 93 -12.54 0.12 -5.36
CA TRP A 93 -11.73 -1.07 -5.56
C TRP A 93 -10.82 -1.37 -4.37
N LEU A 94 -10.11 -0.36 -3.83
CA LEU A 94 -9.25 -0.49 -2.63
C LEU A 94 -10.06 -0.87 -1.38
N LEU A 95 -11.28 -0.38 -1.28
CA LEU A 95 -12.20 -0.74 -0.20
C LEU A 95 -12.86 -2.11 -0.39
N GLY A 96 -12.66 -2.78 -1.52
CA GLY A 96 -13.30 -4.06 -1.85
C GLY A 96 -14.80 -3.95 -2.07
N HIS A 97 -15.28 -2.78 -2.51
CA HIS A 97 -16.67 -2.63 -2.94
C HIS A 97 -16.91 -3.40 -4.23
N LYS A 98 -18.15 -3.88 -4.39
CA LYS A 98 -18.53 -4.59 -5.62
C LYS A 98 -18.66 -3.57 -6.75
N ILE A 99 -17.77 -3.68 -7.73
CA ILE A 99 -17.87 -2.93 -8.99
C ILE A 99 -18.76 -3.74 -9.94
N ASP A 100 -19.65 -3.08 -10.67
CA ASP A 100 -20.50 -3.74 -11.65
C ASP A 100 -19.65 -4.40 -12.76
N LYS A 101 -20.20 -5.45 -13.40
CA LYS A 101 -19.45 -6.25 -14.38
C LYS A 101 -19.01 -5.43 -15.59
N THR A 102 -19.85 -4.49 -16.04
CA THR A 102 -19.58 -3.65 -17.21
C THR A 102 -18.44 -2.69 -16.92
N THR A 103 -18.52 -1.95 -15.82
CA THR A 103 -17.47 -1.04 -15.36
C THR A 103 -16.16 -1.79 -15.13
N ASN A 104 -16.20 -2.97 -14.48
CA ASN A 104 -15.01 -3.77 -14.21
C ASN A 104 -14.33 -4.30 -15.49
N ALA A 105 -15.06 -4.52 -16.57
CA ALA A 105 -14.50 -4.93 -17.86
C ALA A 105 -13.62 -3.83 -18.49
N TYR A 106 -13.97 -2.57 -18.28
CA TYR A 106 -13.23 -1.40 -18.80
C TYR A 106 -12.22 -0.82 -17.81
N PHE A 107 -12.37 -1.15 -16.52
CA PHE A 107 -11.54 -0.64 -15.46
C PHE A 107 -10.31 -1.52 -15.26
N LYS A 108 -9.18 -1.08 -15.80
CA LYS A 108 -7.87 -1.68 -15.53
C LYS A 108 -7.15 -0.84 -14.49
N ASN A 109 -7.12 -1.32 -13.25
CA ASN A 109 -6.31 -0.71 -12.21
C ASN A 109 -4.83 -1.04 -12.45
N ASP A 110 -4.02 0.00 -12.58
CA ASP A 110 -2.59 -0.11 -12.44
C ASP A 110 -2.24 -0.13 -10.95
N ILE A 111 -1.93 -1.33 -10.45
CA ILE A 111 -1.59 -1.56 -9.03
C ILE A 111 -0.36 -0.74 -8.62
N SER A 112 0.61 -0.55 -9.52
CA SER A 112 1.81 0.23 -9.25
C SER A 112 1.47 1.70 -9.03
N LYS A 113 0.65 2.27 -9.90
CA LYS A 113 0.16 3.63 -9.78
C LYS A 113 -0.70 3.84 -8.53
N LEU A 114 -1.58 2.88 -8.22
CA LEU A 114 -2.37 2.92 -6.98
C LEU A 114 -1.49 2.86 -5.74
N LYS A 115 -0.41 2.07 -5.76
CA LYS A 115 0.57 2.00 -4.68
C LYS A 115 1.27 3.34 -4.49
N GLU A 116 1.75 3.96 -5.55
CA GLU A 116 2.39 5.28 -5.50
C GLU A 116 1.45 6.33 -4.90
N GLN A 117 0.22 6.38 -5.36
CA GLN A 117 -0.81 7.28 -4.84
C GLN A 117 -1.14 6.97 -3.37
N ASN A 118 -1.18 5.70 -2.96
CA ASN A 118 -1.38 5.32 -1.57
C ASN A 118 -0.23 5.76 -0.67
N ILE A 119 1.01 5.71 -1.17
CA ILE A 119 2.19 6.18 -0.42
C ILE A 119 2.06 7.66 -0.06
N THR A 120 1.52 8.50 -0.92
CA THR A 120 1.32 9.92 -0.62
C THR A 120 0.31 10.18 0.50
N CYS A 121 -0.56 9.20 0.82
CA CYS A 121 -1.52 9.31 1.92
C CYS A 121 -0.98 8.82 3.25
N ILE A 122 0.18 8.18 3.29
CA ILE A 122 0.69 7.55 4.52
C ILE A 122 0.76 8.53 5.69
N PRO A 123 1.23 9.78 5.54
CA PRO A 123 1.23 10.74 6.63
C PRO A 123 -0.17 10.98 7.24
N ASP A 124 -1.19 11.07 6.39
CA ASP A 124 -2.57 11.29 6.83
C ASP A 124 -3.25 10.03 7.41
N LEU A 125 -2.67 8.86 7.18
CA LEU A 125 -3.21 7.56 7.63
C LEU A 125 -2.47 6.98 8.82
N SER A 126 -1.32 7.54 9.20
CA SER A 126 -0.54 7.11 10.34
C SER A 126 -0.99 7.82 11.62
N ILE A 127 -0.89 7.15 12.76
CA ILE A 127 -1.20 7.71 14.09
C ILE A 127 0.01 8.50 14.62
N GLU A 128 1.21 8.00 14.32
CA GLU A 128 2.47 8.67 14.65
C GLU A 128 2.92 9.54 13.48
N ASP A 129 3.66 10.62 13.77
CA ASP A 129 4.32 11.41 12.72
C ASP A 129 5.37 10.55 12.03
N VAL A 130 4.99 9.99 10.88
CA VAL A 130 5.87 9.16 10.07
C VAL A 130 6.49 10.04 8.98
N GLU A 131 7.78 10.30 9.08
CA GLU A 131 8.52 10.70 7.90
C GLU A 131 8.49 9.54 6.90
N VAL A 132 7.87 9.77 5.75
CA VAL A 132 7.80 8.79 4.67
C VAL A 132 9.19 8.69 4.03
N HIS A 133 10.08 8.01 4.72
CA HIS A 133 11.24 7.44 4.03
C HIS A 133 10.68 6.33 3.13
N THR A 134 10.82 6.50 1.83
CA THR A 134 10.49 5.45 0.87
C THR A 134 11.11 4.14 1.36
N LEU A 135 10.29 3.24 1.88
CA LEU A 135 10.68 1.92 2.35
C LEU A 135 11.02 1.03 1.13
N GLN A 136 12.11 1.38 0.49
CA GLN A 136 12.78 0.48 -0.42
C GLN A 136 13.62 -0.46 0.45
N SER A 137 13.41 -1.77 0.31
CA SER A 137 14.30 -2.72 0.96
C SER A 137 15.75 -2.39 0.56
N PRO A 138 16.76 -2.65 1.40
CA PRO A 138 18.16 -2.45 1.04
C PRO A 138 18.53 -3.10 -0.30
N GLU A 139 17.92 -4.24 -0.61
CA GLU A 139 18.07 -4.98 -1.86
C GLU A 139 17.46 -4.20 -3.05
N PHE A 140 16.27 -3.63 -2.87
CA PHE A 140 15.62 -2.82 -3.92
C PHE A 140 16.41 -1.53 -4.21
N LYS A 141 16.96 -0.87 -3.18
CA LYS A 141 17.86 0.29 -3.37
C LYS A 141 19.08 -0.11 -4.19
N LYS A 142 19.73 -1.23 -3.83
CA LYS A 142 20.90 -1.73 -4.53
C LYS A 142 20.61 -2.04 -6.00
N VAL A 143 19.51 -2.76 -6.28
CA VAL A 143 19.07 -3.06 -7.65
C VAL A 143 18.74 -1.79 -8.43
N THR A 144 18.10 -0.81 -7.80
CA THR A 144 17.77 0.47 -8.44
C THR A 144 19.03 1.30 -8.75
N GLU A 145 20.03 1.29 -7.87
CA GLU A 145 21.31 1.95 -8.09
C GLU A 145 22.11 1.24 -9.21
N GLU A 146 22.12 -0.08 -9.23
CA GLU A 146 22.75 -0.87 -10.30
C GLU A 146 22.06 -0.63 -11.65
N LEU A 147 20.72 -0.53 -11.68
CA LEU A 147 19.97 -0.19 -12.88
C LEU A 147 20.35 1.18 -13.41
N LYS A 148 20.34 2.21 -12.56
CA LYS A 148 20.74 3.57 -12.93
C LYS A 148 22.19 3.64 -13.45
N ALA A 149 23.09 2.89 -12.81
CA ALA A 149 24.47 2.80 -13.26
C ALA A 149 24.60 2.13 -14.63
N SER A 150 23.81 1.10 -14.91
CA SER A 150 23.77 0.42 -16.21
C SER A 150 23.19 1.32 -17.32
N GLU A 151 22.11 2.05 -17.03
CA GLU A 151 21.53 3.02 -17.95
C GLU A 151 22.53 4.13 -18.33
N LEU A 152 23.27 4.62 -17.33
CA LEU A 152 24.32 5.64 -17.59
C LEU A 152 25.46 5.09 -18.44
N ARG A 153 25.82 3.80 -18.28
CA ARG A 153 26.81 3.14 -19.12
C ARG A 153 26.32 2.98 -20.55
N LEU A 154 25.06 2.57 -20.74
CA LEU A 154 24.43 2.48 -22.06
C LEU A 154 24.43 3.82 -22.79
N GLN A 155 24.02 4.90 -22.14
CA GLN A 155 24.03 6.25 -22.73
C GLN A 155 25.45 6.74 -23.14
N ARG A 156 26.48 6.31 -22.38
CA ARG A 156 27.88 6.62 -22.74
C ARG A 156 28.33 5.81 -23.94
N LEU A 157 27.95 4.54 -24.05
CA LEU A 157 28.28 3.70 -25.19
C LEU A 157 27.55 4.15 -26.44
N GLU A 158 26.30 4.54 -26.35
CA GLU A 158 25.52 5.09 -27.47
C GLU A 158 26.21 6.36 -28.02
N ARG A 159 26.60 7.30 -27.16
CA ARG A 159 27.35 8.49 -27.56
C ARG A 159 28.70 8.15 -28.22
N TYR A 160 29.43 7.20 -27.67
CA TYR A 160 30.69 6.75 -28.25
C TYR A 160 30.49 6.13 -29.62
N ILE A 161 29.45 5.33 -29.83
CA ILE A 161 29.12 4.75 -31.14
C ILE A 161 28.78 5.86 -32.14
N GLU A 162 27.93 6.81 -31.76
CA GLU A 162 27.58 7.95 -32.62
C GLU A 162 28.80 8.81 -33.04
N GLU A 163 29.71 9.04 -32.09
CA GLU A 163 30.98 9.78 -32.41
C GLU A 163 31.86 8.97 -33.33
N LYS A 164 31.97 7.67 -33.13
CA LYS A 164 32.77 6.78 -33.98
C LYS A 164 32.19 6.71 -35.38
N ASP A 165 30.90 6.58 -35.55
CA ASP A 165 30.23 6.55 -36.83
C ASP A 165 30.41 7.85 -37.60
N LYS A 166 30.39 9.00 -36.92
CA LYS A 166 30.71 10.31 -37.52
C LYS A 166 32.16 10.38 -38.03
N ILE A 167 33.10 9.86 -37.28
CA ILE A 167 34.53 9.83 -37.67
C ILE A 167 34.73 8.91 -38.88
N ASP A 168 34.07 7.75 -38.89
CA ASP A 168 34.20 6.77 -39.98
C ASP A 168 33.53 7.28 -41.29
N GLN A 169 32.48 8.10 -41.19
CA GLN A 169 31.87 8.77 -42.33
C GLN A 169 32.81 9.85 -42.96
N ILE A 170 33.58 10.56 -42.12
CA ILE A 170 34.52 11.57 -42.57
C ILE A 170 35.78 10.95 -43.24
N LYS A 171 36.12 9.71 -42.87
CA LYS A 171 37.29 9.00 -43.36
C LYS A 171 37.06 8.18 -44.64
N LYS A 172 35.86 8.13 -45.19
CA LYS A 172 35.61 7.49 -46.50
C LYS A 172 36.12 8.45 -47.60
N PRO A 173 37.20 8.13 -48.32
CA PRO A 173 37.60 8.89 -49.52
C PRO A 173 36.58 8.59 -50.62
N GLU A 174 36.27 9.60 -51.43
CA GLU A 174 35.52 9.48 -52.68
C GLU A 174 36.20 8.52 -53.65
#